data_fb5ef466e34d6e7374905c6af283a000
#
_entry.id   fb5ef466e34d6e7374905c6af283a000
#
_cell.length_a   1.000
_cell.length_b   1.000
_cell.length_c   1.000
_cell.angle_alpha   90.00
_cell.angle_beta   90.00
_cell.angle_gamma   90.00
#
_symmetry.space_group_name_H-M   'P 1'
#
loop_
_entity.id
_entity.type
_entity.pdbx_description
1 polymer ?
#
loop_
_entity_poly.entity_id
_entity_poly.type
_entity_poly.pdbx_seq_one_letter_code
_entity_poly.pdbx_strand_id
1 'polypeptide(L)'
;MTTRRQALKWTIASMALLAACRTAPEPAGSATDTGPAARPLDILFLGGTGFLGPHQVEYALARGHQVTLFNRGKTNASLFPSVEKLVGDRNAPDGYAALKGRTWDVVIDNPAQLPRWVREAGAALRESTNRYVFVSTLSAFANRRAIGIREDGQLHEPGDPDATTVGNQYGPLKVRCEMEARAAFGDRALVVRPGLIVGPGDLTDRFSYWPVRIERGGEVLAPGTPDDPVAFIDARDMSEFMVRLCEQRAAGVYNCVGPRPGLTMAGMVHGIQAVTSSDARYTWVDADFLLERKVRPYSELPVWMPPRGDSAGWARMDCSKAIAAGLTFRTLADTAQATLAYYHRQPPERQATLRAGLPPEREADVLAAWHARPR
;
A
#
# COMPACT_ATOMS: atom_id res chain seq x y z
N MET A 1 -20.23 -47.91 46.75
CA MET A 1 -21.45 -48.06 45.94
C MET A 1 -22.01 -46.65 45.62
N THR A 2 -21.66 -46.13 44.50
CA THR A 2 -22.13 -44.82 44.04
C THR A 2 -23.50 -45.00 43.39
N THR A 3 -24.49 -44.29 43.87
CA THR A 3 -25.88 -44.44 43.48
C THR A 3 -26.12 -43.84 42.05
N ARG A 4 -26.99 -44.45 41.27
CA ARG A 4 -27.38 -44.02 39.91
C ARG A 4 -27.72 -42.52 39.78
N ARG A 5 -28.05 -41.85 40.86
CA ARG A 5 -28.35 -40.39 40.89
C ARG A 5 -27.10 -39.51 40.82
N GLN A 6 -25.92 -40.00 41.23
CA GLN A 6 -24.68 -39.23 41.15
C GLN A 6 -24.05 -39.32 39.74
N ALA A 7 -24.19 -40.44 39.05
CA ALA A 7 -23.71 -40.60 37.68
C ALA A 7 -24.48 -39.68 36.71
N LEU A 8 -25.77 -39.43 36.94
CA LEU A 8 -26.59 -38.58 36.06
C LEU A 8 -26.26 -37.07 36.21
N LYS A 9 -25.76 -36.63 37.36
CA LYS A 9 -25.34 -35.24 37.60
C LYS A 9 -24.02 -34.91 36.93
N TRP A 10 -23.14 -35.87 36.77
CA TRP A 10 -21.86 -35.66 36.07
C TRP A 10 -21.99 -35.64 34.55
N THR A 11 -22.96 -36.36 33.99
CA THR A 11 -23.22 -36.38 32.55
C THR A 11 -23.89 -35.07 32.04
N ILE A 12 -24.68 -34.41 32.89
CA ILE A 12 -25.33 -33.15 32.55
C ILE A 12 -24.35 -31.96 32.66
N ALA A 13 -23.37 -32.00 33.58
CA ALA A 13 -22.35 -30.97 33.71
C ALA A 13 -21.32 -30.99 32.58
N SER A 14 -21.04 -32.17 31.98
CA SER A 14 -20.12 -32.30 30.86
C SER A 14 -20.74 -31.89 29.53
N MET A 15 -22.05 -31.94 29.36
CA MET A 15 -22.74 -31.43 28.15
C MET A 15 -22.93 -29.90 28.14
N ALA A 16 -22.92 -29.25 29.30
CA ALA A 16 -23.04 -27.78 29.39
C ALA A 16 -21.73 -27.03 29.07
N LEU A 17 -20.57 -27.70 29.13
CA LEU A 17 -19.29 -27.09 28.79
C LEU A 17 -18.95 -27.14 27.27
N LEU A 18 -19.63 -27.99 26.51
CA LEU A 18 -19.41 -28.11 25.05
C LEU A 18 -20.26 -27.12 24.20
N ALA A 19 -21.19 -26.40 24.82
CA ALA A 19 -22.04 -25.42 24.13
C ALA A 19 -21.51 -23.98 24.22
N ALA A 20 -20.37 -23.72 24.84
CA ALA A 20 -19.76 -22.39 25.00
C ALA A 20 -18.54 -22.13 24.11
N CYS A 21 -18.15 -23.06 23.24
CA CYS A 21 -17.32 -22.72 22.09
C CYS A 21 -18.19 -21.98 21.06
N ARG A 22 -18.59 -20.77 21.38
CA ARG A 22 -18.98 -19.79 20.35
C ARG A 22 -17.73 -19.61 19.49
N THR A 23 -17.80 -20.14 18.29
CA THR A 23 -16.90 -19.82 17.19
C THR A 23 -16.66 -18.32 17.22
N ALA A 24 -15.41 -17.94 17.52
CA ALA A 24 -14.95 -16.60 17.15
C ALA A 24 -15.38 -16.41 15.69
N PRO A 25 -15.97 -15.26 15.31
CA PRO A 25 -16.28 -15.03 13.92
C PRO A 25 -14.99 -15.27 13.14
N GLU A 26 -15.05 -16.18 12.19
CA GLU A 26 -13.98 -16.31 11.20
C GLU A 26 -13.63 -14.91 10.73
N PRO A 27 -12.34 -14.55 10.63
CA PRO A 27 -11.98 -13.31 10.00
C PRO A 27 -12.59 -13.41 8.59
N ALA A 28 -13.55 -12.56 8.30
CA ALA A 28 -14.12 -12.43 6.98
C ALA A 28 -12.94 -12.28 6.01
N GLY A 29 -12.61 -13.34 5.32
CA GLY A 29 -11.77 -13.30 4.14
C GLY A 29 -12.47 -12.29 3.24
N SER A 30 -11.78 -11.23 2.85
CA SER A 30 -12.39 -10.14 2.11
C SER A 30 -12.80 -10.69 0.73
N ALA A 31 -14.04 -11.16 0.62
CA ALA A 31 -14.67 -11.20 -0.67
C ALA A 31 -14.70 -9.75 -1.15
N THR A 32 -13.97 -9.48 -2.22
CA THR A 32 -14.01 -8.19 -2.90
C THR A 32 -15.47 -7.91 -3.24
N ASP A 33 -16.09 -6.91 -2.59
CA ASP A 33 -17.44 -6.50 -2.98
C ASP A 33 -17.37 -5.86 -4.37
N THR A 34 -17.59 -6.66 -5.39
CA THR A 34 -17.66 -6.24 -6.79
C THR A 34 -19.09 -6.02 -7.27
N GLY A 35 -20.07 -6.09 -6.35
CA GLY A 35 -21.46 -5.75 -6.65
C GLY A 35 -21.59 -4.30 -7.13
N PRO A 36 -22.63 -3.95 -7.91
CA PRO A 36 -22.86 -2.59 -8.34
C PRO A 36 -22.97 -1.63 -7.17
N ALA A 37 -22.41 -0.43 -7.29
CA ALA A 37 -22.59 0.63 -6.33
C ALA A 37 -24.09 1.03 -6.23
N ALA A 38 -24.55 1.38 -5.03
CA ALA A 38 -25.93 1.83 -4.83
C ALA A 38 -26.27 3.07 -5.69
N ARG A 39 -25.26 3.89 -5.98
CA ARG A 39 -25.32 5.04 -6.87
C ARG A 39 -24.08 5.11 -7.72
N PRO A 40 -24.17 5.01 -9.05
CA PRO A 40 -23.05 5.32 -9.94
C PRO A 40 -22.55 6.75 -9.75
N LEU A 41 -21.25 6.94 -9.86
CA LEU A 41 -20.56 8.22 -9.78
C LEU A 41 -19.84 8.49 -11.10
N ASP A 42 -19.70 9.76 -11.44
CA ASP A 42 -18.79 10.23 -12.49
C ASP A 42 -17.44 10.54 -11.85
N ILE A 43 -16.41 9.74 -12.19
CA ILE A 43 -15.09 9.79 -11.55
C ILE A 43 -14.04 10.21 -12.57
N LEU A 44 -13.35 11.32 -12.30
CA LEU A 44 -12.16 11.73 -13.03
C LEU A 44 -10.90 11.21 -12.32
N PHE A 45 -10.07 10.46 -13.03
CA PHE A 45 -8.73 10.11 -12.56
C PHE A 45 -7.69 11.04 -13.19
N LEU A 46 -7.01 11.84 -12.39
CA LEU A 46 -5.78 12.49 -12.78
C LEU A 46 -4.66 11.46 -12.73
N GLY A 47 -4.29 10.93 -13.91
CA GLY A 47 -3.44 9.75 -14.08
C GLY A 47 -4.23 8.55 -14.61
N GLY A 48 -4.38 7.49 -13.81
CA GLY A 48 -5.22 6.31 -14.11
C GLY A 48 -4.54 5.18 -14.90
N THR A 49 -3.37 5.39 -15.49
CA THR A 49 -2.68 4.38 -16.32
C THR A 49 -1.28 3.99 -15.78
N GLY A 50 -0.89 4.52 -14.63
CA GLY A 50 0.33 4.13 -13.92
C GLY A 50 0.11 2.91 -13.02
N PHE A 51 0.87 2.81 -11.92
CA PHE A 51 0.80 1.66 -11.02
C PHE A 51 -0.55 1.49 -10.31
N LEU A 52 -0.95 2.47 -9.50
CA LEU A 52 -2.18 2.40 -8.69
C LEU A 52 -3.44 2.57 -9.54
N GLY A 53 -3.36 3.45 -10.53
CA GLY A 53 -4.50 3.86 -11.33
C GLY A 53 -5.27 2.73 -12.01
N PRO A 54 -4.63 1.75 -12.67
CA PRO A 54 -5.35 0.64 -13.31
C PRO A 54 -6.25 -0.11 -12.34
N HIS A 55 -5.79 -0.42 -11.12
CA HIS A 55 -6.59 -1.11 -10.11
C HIS A 55 -7.81 -0.30 -9.66
N GLN A 56 -7.65 1.03 -9.54
CA GLN A 56 -8.76 1.92 -9.20
C GLN A 56 -9.79 2.00 -10.32
N VAL A 57 -9.32 2.13 -11.56
CA VAL A 57 -10.20 2.20 -12.75
C VAL A 57 -10.96 0.90 -12.94
N GLU A 58 -10.28 -0.25 -12.85
CA GLU A 58 -10.91 -1.57 -12.96
C GLU A 58 -12.00 -1.75 -11.90
N TYR A 59 -11.70 -1.41 -10.65
CA TYR A 59 -12.67 -1.55 -9.57
C TYR A 59 -13.83 -0.56 -9.74
N ALA A 60 -13.57 0.69 -10.11
CA ALA A 60 -14.62 1.69 -10.36
C ALA A 60 -15.59 1.24 -11.48
N LEU A 61 -15.04 0.72 -12.59
CA LEU A 61 -15.85 0.19 -13.70
C LEU A 61 -16.66 -1.04 -13.27
N ALA A 62 -16.04 -1.97 -12.51
CA ALA A 62 -16.74 -3.15 -11.99
C ALA A 62 -17.90 -2.79 -11.04
N ARG A 63 -17.78 -1.67 -10.33
CA ARG A 63 -18.84 -1.10 -9.47
C ARG A 63 -19.91 -0.32 -10.25
N GLY A 64 -19.77 -0.16 -11.57
CA GLY A 64 -20.70 0.54 -12.45
C GLY A 64 -20.54 2.06 -12.48
N HIS A 65 -19.41 2.60 -12.01
CA HIS A 65 -19.11 4.03 -12.13
C HIS A 65 -18.73 4.41 -13.55
N GLN A 66 -18.98 5.66 -13.92
CA GLN A 66 -18.45 6.25 -15.13
C GLN A 66 -17.06 6.80 -14.88
N VAL A 67 -16.12 6.52 -15.76
CA VAL A 67 -14.72 6.88 -15.58
C VAL A 67 -14.24 7.73 -16.74
N THR A 68 -13.59 8.84 -16.40
CA THR A 68 -12.80 9.66 -17.31
C THR A 68 -11.35 9.65 -16.84
N LEU A 69 -10.39 9.47 -17.75
CA LEU A 69 -8.97 9.57 -17.48
C LEU A 69 -8.42 10.89 -17.99
N PHE A 70 -7.58 11.55 -17.19
CA PHE A 70 -6.81 12.70 -17.61
C PHE A 70 -5.32 12.41 -17.44
N ASN A 71 -4.59 12.32 -18.55
CA ASN A 71 -3.17 12.02 -18.55
C ASN A 71 -2.49 12.49 -19.85
N ARG A 72 -1.17 12.28 -19.95
CA ARG A 72 -0.38 12.69 -21.12
C ARG A 72 -0.49 11.76 -22.34
N GLY A 73 -1.24 10.67 -22.24
CA GLY A 73 -1.35 9.67 -23.31
C GLY A 73 -0.06 8.86 -23.58
N LYS A 74 0.91 8.84 -22.64
CA LYS A 74 2.24 8.22 -22.86
C LYS A 74 2.41 6.88 -22.16
N THR A 75 1.93 6.75 -20.93
CA THR A 75 2.09 5.53 -20.12
C THR A 75 0.88 4.64 -20.31
N ASN A 76 1.10 3.41 -20.77
CA ASN A 76 0.05 2.40 -20.96
C ASN A 76 -1.20 2.97 -21.68
N ALA A 77 -0.99 3.71 -22.76
CA ALA A 77 -2.04 4.47 -23.45
C ALA A 77 -3.17 3.58 -24.00
N SER A 78 -2.88 2.30 -24.27
CA SER A 78 -3.85 1.31 -24.75
C SER A 78 -4.76 0.73 -23.67
N LEU A 79 -4.46 0.92 -22.37
CA LEU A 79 -5.35 0.47 -21.30
C LEU A 79 -6.72 1.16 -21.40
N PHE A 80 -7.76 0.41 -21.08
CA PHE A 80 -9.15 0.89 -21.04
C PHE A 80 -9.60 1.58 -22.35
N PRO A 81 -9.66 0.85 -23.48
CA PRO A 81 -9.98 1.45 -24.77
C PRO A 81 -11.38 2.06 -24.84
N SER A 82 -12.32 1.58 -24.02
CA SER A 82 -13.69 2.08 -23.93
C SER A 82 -13.87 3.28 -22.97
N VAL A 83 -12.82 3.63 -22.20
CA VAL A 83 -12.88 4.73 -21.24
C VAL A 83 -12.43 6.03 -21.92
N GLU A 84 -13.17 7.11 -21.70
CA GLU A 84 -12.82 8.43 -22.20
C GLU A 84 -11.47 8.89 -21.66
N LYS A 85 -10.63 9.40 -22.55
CA LYS A 85 -9.29 9.91 -22.23
C LYS A 85 -9.13 11.34 -22.66
N LEU A 86 -8.97 12.23 -21.70
CA LEU A 86 -8.63 13.63 -21.89
C LEU A 86 -7.11 13.78 -21.80
N VAL A 87 -6.52 14.39 -22.81
CA VAL A 87 -5.05 14.56 -22.87
C VAL A 87 -4.66 15.92 -22.36
N GLY A 88 -3.70 15.94 -21.42
CA GLY A 88 -3.10 17.16 -20.89
C GLY A 88 -1.83 16.86 -20.09
N ASP A 89 -0.95 17.85 -19.99
CA ASP A 89 0.29 17.77 -19.22
C ASP A 89 0.30 18.83 -18.13
N ARG A 90 0.35 18.42 -16.87
CA ARG A 90 0.42 19.31 -15.70
C ARG A 90 1.64 20.25 -15.70
N ASN A 91 2.63 19.99 -16.55
CA ASN A 91 3.81 20.83 -16.68
C ASN A 91 3.68 21.89 -17.79
N ALA A 92 2.67 21.74 -18.64
CA ALA A 92 2.46 22.69 -19.74
C ALA A 92 1.59 23.87 -19.28
N PRO A 93 1.78 25.07 -19.86
CA PRO A 93 0.77 26.12 -19.80
C PRO A 93 -0.56 25.55 -20.27
N ASP A 94 -1.67 25.96 -19.66
CA ASP A 94 -3.01 25.44 -19.96
C ASP A 94 -3.15 23.92 -19.91
N GLY A 95 -2.29 23.25 -19.11
CA GLY A 95 -2.21 21.79 -19.02
C GLY A 95 -3.52 21.11 -18.64
N TYR A 96 -4.45 21.82 -18.02
CA TYR A 96 -5.79 21.37 -17.64
C TYR A 96 -6.90 21.82 -18.59
N ALA A 97 -6.60 22.40 -19.73
CA ALA A 97 -7.60 22.96 -20.66
C ALA A 97 -8.67 21.96 -21.10
N ALA A 98 -8.28 20.67 -21.26
CA ALA A 98 -9.21 19.61 -21.65
C ALA A 98 -10.30 19.31 -20.57
N LEU A 99 -10.15 19.80 -19.35
CA LEU A 99 -11.14 19.64 -18.27
C LEU A 99 -12.18 20.77 -18.22
N LYS A 100 -11.98 21.82 -18.97
CA LYS A 100 -12.80 23.03 -18.91
C LYS A 100 -14.23 22.75 -19.37
N GLY A 101 -15.20 23.27 -18.61
CA GLY A 101 -16.63 23.15 -18.93
C GLY A 101 -17.25 21.78 -18.62
N ARG A 102 -16.52 20.92 -17.91
CA ARG A 102 -16.95 19.58 -17.50
C ARG A 102 -17.10 19.48 -15.99
N THR A 103 -17.89 18.54 -15.53
CA THR A 103 -18.14 18.30 -14.11
C THR A 103 -18.01 16.82 -13.78
N TRP A 104 -17.62 16.53 -12.53
CA TRP A 104 -17.50 15.17 -12.01
C TRP A 104 -18.00 15.11 -10.55
N ASP A 105 -18.53 13.97 -10.15
CA ASP A 105 -18.85 13.74 -8.73
C ASP A 105 -17.56 13.70 -7.90
N VAL A 106 -16.50 13.05 -8.42
CA VAL A 106 -15.23 12.81 -7.72
C VAL A 106 -14.05 13.00 -8.66
N VAL A 107 -12.99 13.61 -8.15
CA VAL A 107 -11.67 13.63 -8.78
C VAL A 107 -10.69 12.86 -7.89
N ILE A 108 -9.97 11.88 -8.45
CA ILE A 108 -8.92 11.14 -7.78
C ILE A 108 -7.56 11.52 -8.36
N ASP A 109 -6.70 12.11 -7.53
CA ASP A 109 -5.38 12.57 -7.92
C ASP A 109 -4.28 11.65 -7.38
N ASN A 110 -3.77 10.76 -8.24
CA ASN A 110 -2.81 9.74 -7.89
C ASN A 110 -1.35 10.23 -7.82
N PRO A 111 -0.79 10.80 -8.90
CA PRO A 111 0.65 10.95 -9.00
C PRO A 111 1.19 12.30 -8.52
N ALA A 112 0.36 13.17 -7.95
CA ALA A 112 0.81 14.51 -7.60
C ALA A 112 1.86 14.48 -6.47
N GLN A 113 3.06 14.95 -6.79
CA GLN A 113 4.20 15.06 -5.88
C GLN A 113 4.69 16.50 -5.73
N LEU A 114 4.29 17.39 -6.63
CA LEU A 114 4.63 18.80 -6.62
C LEU A 114 3.43 19.65 -6.24
N PRO A 115 3.57 20.60 -5.30
CA PRO A 115 2.47 21.42 -4.81
C PRO A 115 1.74 22.19 -5.94
N ARG A 116 2.49 22.69 -6.92
CA ARG A 116 1.94 23.36 -8.09
C ARG A 116 0.88 22.51 -8.81
N TRP A 117 1.12 21.21 -8.98
CA TRP A 117 0.16 20.33 -9.66
C TRP A 117 -1.18 20.24 -8.93
N VAL A 118 -1.16 20.25 -7.59
CA VAL A 118 -2.38 20.21 -6.77
C VAL A 118 -3.07 21.57 -6.77
N ARG A 119 -2.32 22.66 -6.67
CA ARG A 119 -2.83 24.04 -6.71
C ARG A 119 -3.53 24.34 -8.04
N GLU A 120 -2.90 23.97 -9.16
CA GLU A 120 -3.47 24.16 -10.50
C GLU A 120 -4.68 23.25 -10.75
N ALA A 121 -4.64 21.99 -10.29
CA ALA A 121 -5.81 21.10 -10.31
C ALA A 121 -6.97 21.71 -9.50
N GLY A 122 -6.67 22.27 -8.31
CA GLY A 122 -7.64 22.99 -7.51
C GLY A 122 -8.26 24.18 -8.25
N ALA A 123 -7.45 25.01 -8.91
CA ALA A 123 -7.93 26.13 -9.70
C ALA A 123 -8.86 25.69 -10.85
N ALA A 124 -8.55 24.56 -11.50
CA ALA A 124 -9.32 24.03 -12.61
C ALA A 124 -10.62 23.33 -12.21
N LEU A 125 -10.65 22.70 -11.01
CA LEU A 125 -11.68 21.71 -10.67
C LEU A 125 -12.53 22.05 -9.44
N ARG A 126 -12.19 23.05 -8.63
CA ARG A 126 -12.90 23.34 -7.37
C ARG A 126 -14.39 23.63 -7.54
N GLU A 127 -14.80 24.20 -8.67
CA GLU A 127 -16.20 24.55 -8.98
C GLU A 127 -16.91 23.42 -9.77
N SER A 128 -16.15 22.42 -10.25
CA SER A 128 -16.65 21.38 -11.15
C SER A 128 -16.57 19.97 -10.57
N THR A 129 -16.21 19.84 -9.27
CA THR A 129 -16.28 18.54 -8.58
C THR A 129 -16.82 18.67 -7.17
N ASN A 130 -17.56 17.64 -6.73
CA ASN A 130 -18.10 17.57 -5.37
C ASN A 130 -17.06 17.04 -4.38
N ARG A 131 -16.01 16.33 -4.82
CA ARG A 131 -14.98 15.73 -3.95
C ARG A 131 -13.65 15.59 -4.67
N TYR A 132 -12.58 15.88 -3.95
CA TYR A 132 -11.22 15.69 -4.41
C TYR A 132 -10.46 14.74 -3.50
N VAL A 133 -9.97 13.65 -4.06
CA VAL A 133 -9.23 12.60 -3.33
C VAL A 133 -7.76 12.71 -3.68
N PHE A 134 -6.95 13.01 -2.68
CA PHE A 134 -5.51 13.15 -2.83
C PHE A 134 -4.77 11.94 -2.27
N VAL A 135 -3.96 11.28 -3.10
CA VAL A 135 -3.06 10.22 -2.65
C VAL A 135 -1.79 10.85 -2.09
N SER A 136 -1.70 10.87 -0.76
CA SER A 136 -0.54 11.34 0.00
C SER A 136 0.42 10.19 0.33
N THR A 137 0.97 10.14 1.54
CA THR A 137 1.94 9.14 2.00
C THR A 137 2.07 9.16 3.52
N LEU A 138 2.42 8.04 4.14
CA LEU A 138 2.90 8.01 5.54
C LEU A 138 4.25 8.73 5.71
N SER A 139 4.98 8.99 4.62
CA SER A 139 6.19 9.81 4.66
C SER A 139 5.93 11.28 5.01
N ALA A 140 4.68 11.71 5.06
CA ALA A 140 4.28 13.03 5.57
C ALA A 140 4.56 13.21 7.08
N PHE A 141 4.61 12.12 7.85
CA PHE A 141 4.93 12.18 9.28
C PHE A 141 6.41 12.46 9.53
N ALA A 142 6.69 13.49 10.32
CA ALA A 142 8.06 13.93 10.67
C ALA A 142 8.76 12.94 11.60
N ASN A 143 8.02 12.40 12.57
CA ASN A 143 8.55 11.51 13.59
C ASN A 143 7.93 10.11 13.39
N ARG A 144 8.77 9.10 13.15
CA ARG A 144 8.37 7.70 13.01
C ARG A 144 8.89 6.83 14.14
N ARG A 145 9.36 7.45 15.22
CA ARG A 145 9.82 6.77 16.45
C ARG A 145 8.65 6.23 17.25
N ALA A 146 7.55 7.00 17.33
CA ALA A 146 6.36 6.59 18.06
C ALA A 146 5.64 5.42 17.34
N ILE A 147 5.16 4.45 18.13
CA ILE A 147 4.32 3.36 17.66
C ILE A 147 2.86 3.81 17.68
N GLY A 148 2.07 3.41 16.68
CA GLY A 148 0.65 3.71 16.62
C GLY A 148 0.34 5.15 16.22
N ILE A 149 1.19 5.78 15.39
CA ILE A 149 0.94 7.13 14.89
C ILE A 149 -0.37 7.15 14.09
N ARG A 150 -1.28 8.02 14.50
CA ARG A 150 -2.59 8.24 13.88
C ARG A 150 -2.54 9.41 12.89
N GLU A 151 -3.69 9.69 12.26
CA GLU A 151 -3.81 10.73 11.23
C GLU A 151 -3.51 12.15 11.73
N ASP A 152 -3.64 12.40 13.03
CA ASP A 152 -3.33 13.65 13.72
C ASP A 152 -1.87 13.74 14.19
N GLY A 153 -1.03 12.73 13.91
CA GLY A 153 0.38 12.72 14.26
C GLY A 153 1.14 13.87 13.62
N GLN A 154 2.27 14.24 14.23
CA GLN A 154 3.12 15.34 13.78
C GLN A 154 3.61 15.15 12.34
N LEU A 155 3.27 16.09 11.47
CA LEU A 155 3.75 16.14 10.10
C LEU A 155 5.08 16.90 9.99
N HIS A 156 5.79 16.69 8.90
CA HIS A 156 6.88 17.56 8.51
C HIS A 156 6.41 19.01 8.35
N GLU A 157 7.32 19.94 8.53
CA GLU A 157 7.11 21.29 8.03
C GLU A 157 6.84 21.22 6.52
N PRO A 158 5.89 22.01 6.02
CA PRO A 158 5.54 21.99 4.60
C PRO A 158 6.73 22.38 3.73
N GLY A 159 6.98 21.62 2.67
CA GLY A 159 8.01 21.94 1.69
C GLY A 159 7.72 23.20 0.88
N ASP A 160 8.67 23.57 0.03
CA ASP A 160 8.58 24.73 -0.86
C ASP A 160 7.34 24.63 -1.76
N PRO A 161 6.42 25.63 -1.73
CA PRO A 161 5.22 25.64 -2.56
C PRO A 161 5.51 25.71 -4.06
N ASP A 162 6.67 26.19 -4.46
CA ASP A 162 7.07 26.38 -5.85
C ASP A 162 8.16 25.40 -6.30
N ALA A 163 8.38 24.34 -5.51
CA ALA A 163 9.30 23.26 -5.87
C ALA A 163 8.98 22.68 -7.26
N THR A 164 10.03 22.56 -8.07
CA THR A 164 9.95 21.99 -9.43
C THR A 164 10.41 20.54 -9.50
N THR A 165 11.09 20.07 -8.45
CA THR A 165 11.59 18.70 -8.31
C THR A 165 11.33 18.18 -6.90
N VAL A 166 11.24 16.86 -6.75
CA VAL A 166 11.00 16.23 -5.45
C VAL A 166 12.28 16.16 -4.62
N GLY A 167 13.42 15.80 -5.23
CA GLY A 167 14.67 15.59 -4.53
C GLY A 167 14.54 14.69 -3.29
N ASN A 168 15.13 15.13 -2.18
CA ASN A 168 15.06 14.47 -0.87
C ASN A 168 13.90 15.01 0.02
N GLN A 169 13.02 15.87 -0.52
CA GLN A 169 11.94 16.51 0.23
C GLN A 169 10.58 15.85 0.01
N TYR A 170 10.53 14.58 -0.30
CA TYR A 170 9.27 13.90 -0.64
C TYR A 170 8.19 14.09 0.44
N GLY A 171 8.48 13.83 1.71
CA GLY A 171 7.53 14.00 2.82
C GLY A 171 7.05 15.44 2.97
N PRO A 172 7.94 16.43 3.13
CA PRO A 172 7.59 17.84 3.21
C PRO A 172 6.75 18.35 2.02
N LEU A 173 7.09 17.93 0.80
CA LEU A 173 6.31 18.32 -0.38
C LEU A 173 4.92 17.67 -0.41
N LYS A 174 4.79 16.43 0.08
CA LYS A 174 3.46 15.79 0.19
C LYS A 174 2.59 16.50 1.24
N VAL A 175 3.18 16.97 2.36
CA VAL A 175 2.47 17.83 3.31
C VAL A 175 1.98 19.12 2.64
N ARG A 176 2.85 19.78 1.87
CA ARG A 176 2.44 20.97 1.11
C ARG A 176 1.30 20.66 0.13
N CYS A 177 1.36 19.53 -0.59
CA CYS A 177 0.29 19.09 -1.48
C CYS A 177 -1.04 18.88 -0.73
N GLU A 178 -1.02 18.29 0.48
CA GLU A 178 -2.22 18.16 1.31
C GLU A 178 -2.82 19.52 1.69
N MET A 179 -1.97 20.50 1.99
CA MET A 179 -2.42 21.87 2.27
C MET A 179 -3.06 22.53 1.04
N GLU A 180 -2.44 22.39 -0.14
CA GLU A 180 -3.02 22.92 -1.39
C GLU A 180 -4.39 22.27 -1.70
N ALA A 181 -4.52 20.95 -1.49
CA ALA A 181 -5.79 20.24 -1.66
C ALA A 181 -6.86 20.77 -0.70
N ARG A 182 -6.52 20.96 0.56
CA ARG A 182 -7.44 21.53 1.58
C ARG A 182 -7.78 22.99 1.29
N ALA A 183 -6.82 23.80 0.85
CA ALA A 183 -7.06 25.20 0.49
C ALA A 183 -8.07 25.32 -0.67
N ALA A 184 -7.98 24.43 -1.68
CA ALA A 184 -8.86 24.47 -2.83
C ALA A 184 -10.25 23.86 -2.56
N PHE A 185 -10.35 22.78 -1.77
CA PHE A 185 -11.56 21.96 -1.64
C PHE A 185 -12.19 21.94 -0.24
N GLY A 186 -11.50 22.47 0.79
CA GLY A 186 -12.00 22.47 2.17
C GLY A 186 -12.37 21.07 2.66
N ASP A 187 -13.55 20.90 3.22
CA ASP A 187 -14.07 19.60 3.70
C ASP A 187 -14.39 18.61 2.58
N ARG A 188 -14.36 19.05 1.33
CA ARG A 188 -14.48 18.16 0.16
C ARG A 188 -13.18 17.44 -0.18
N ALA A 189 -12.07 17.81 0.45
CA ALA A 189 -10.79 17.12 0.30
C ALA A 189 -10.77 15.84 1.16
N LEU A 190 -10.50 14.72 0.51
CA LEU A 190 -10.19 13.44 1.13
C LEU A 190 -8.71 13.13 0.91
N VAL A 191 -7.97 12.87 1.97
CA VAL A 191 -6.53 12.54 1.89
C VAL A 191 -6.33 11.09 2.32
N VAL A 192 -5.66 10.30 1.49
CA VAL A 192 -5.23 8.94 1.84
C VAL A 192 -3.72 8.93 1.95
N ARG A 193 -3.19 8.52 3.10
CA ARG A 193 -1.75 8.39 3.38
C ARG A 193 -1.34 6.92 3.35
N PRO A 194 -0.97 6.36 2.19
CA PRO A 194 -0.52 4.98 2.13
C PRO A 194 0.87 4.79 2.71
N GLY A 195 1.12 3.55 3.20
CA GLY A 195 2.44 2.99 3.40
C GLY A 195 3.11 2.60 2.08
N LEU A 196 3.93 1.55 2.11
CA LEU A 196 4.47 0.97 0.90
C LEU A 196 3.34 0.30 0.10
N ILE A 197 3.02 0.84 -1.05
CA ILE A 197 2.06 0.22 -1.98
C ILE A 197 2.77 -0.88 -2.74
N VAL A 198 2.19 -2.08 -2.78
CA VAL A 198 2.77 -3.28 -3.39
C VAL A 198 1.78 -3.99 -4.30
N GLY A 199 2.24 -4.98 -5.05
CA GLY A 199 1.37 -5.80 -5.89
C GLY A 199 1.62 -5.65 -7.38
N PRO A 200 0.73 -6.20 -8.22
CA PRO A 200 0.87 -6.16 -9.68
C PRO A 200 0.99 -4.73 -10.21
N GLY A 201 1.95 -4.49 -11.10
CA GLY A 201 2.19 -3.16 -11.68
C GLY A 201 3.21 -2.30 -10.94
N ASP A 202 3.71 -2.71 -9.77
CA ASP A 202 4.80 -2.00 -9.10
C ASP A 202 6.10 -2.11 -9.90
N LEU A 203 6.54 -0.97 -10.42
CA LEU A 203 7.80 -0.89 -11.17
C LEU A 203 9.02 -0.65 -10.28
N THR A 204 8.84 -0.52 -8.97
CA THR A 204 9.94 -0.24 -8.03
C THR A 204 10.61 -1.50 -7.51
N ASP A 205 9.96 -2.65 -7.62
CA ASP A 205 10.37 -3.97 -7.15
C ASP A 205 10.58 -4.10 -5.64
N ARG A 206 10.18 -3.10 -4.86
CA ARG A 206 10.44 -3.10 -3.42
C ARG A 206 9.73 -4.25 -2.68
N PHE A 207 8.61 -4.73 -3.19
CA PHE A 207 8.00 -5.96 -2.68
C PHE A 207 8.32 -7.15 -3.60
N SER A 208 8.32 -6.96 -4.91
CA SER A 208 8.59 -8.02 -5.90
C SER A 208 9.92 -8.72 -5.67
N TYR A 209 10.90 -8.02 -5.08
CA TYR A 209 12.17 -8.61 -4.68
C TYR A 209 12.00 -9.89 -3.84
N TRP A 210 11.14 -9.85 -2.82
CA TRP A 210 11.00 -10.96 -1.90
C TRP A 210 10.42 -12.22 -2.55
N PRO A 211 9.24 -12.19 -3.22
CA PRO A 211 8.74 -13.40 -3.88
C PRO A 211 9.67 -13.90 -5.00
N VAL A 212 10.28 -13.02 -5.78
CA VAL A 212 11.24 -13.42 -6.83
C VAL A 212 12.52 -14.01 -6.24
N ARG A 213 13.07 -13.43 -5.17
CA ARG A 213 14.26 -13.98 -4.50
C ARG A 213 13.97 -15.31 -3.83
N ILE A 214 12.86 -15.43 -3.15
CA ILE A 214 12.45 -16.66 -2.45
C ILE A 214 12.19 -17.78 -3.46
N GLU A 215 11.52 -17.50 -4.57
CA GLU A 215 11.25 -18.47 -5.63
C GLU A 215 12.52 -19.11 -6.20
N ARG A 216 13.63 -18.37 -6.24
CA ARG A 216 14.94 -18.90 -6.69
C ARG A 216 15.53 -19.97 -5.76
N GLY A 217 15.05 -20.04 -4.52
CA GLY A 217 15.50 -21.03 -3.54
C GLY A 217 16.87 -20.78 -2.95
N GLY A 218 17.43 -21.84 -2.34
CA GLY A 218 18.72 -21.84 -1.70
C GLY A 218 18.77 -21.01 -0.41
N GLU A 219 19.97 -20.51 -0.06
CA GLU A 219 20.15 -19.66 1.12
C GLU A 219 19.73 -18.21 0.82
N VAL A 220 18.85 -17.67 1.63
CA VAL A 220 18.28 -16.32 1.52
C VAL A 220 18.68 -15.50 2.73
N LEU A 221 19.26 -14.33 2.52
CA LEU A 221 19.53 -13.37 3.59
C LEU A 221 18.22 -12.77 4.08
N ALA A 222 17.87 -13.04 5.34
CA ALA A 222 16.77 -12.41 6.05
C ALA A 222 17.32 -11.36 7.03
N PRO A 223 16.88 -10.09 6.96
CA PRO A 223 17.45 -9.03 7.78
C PRO A 223 16.86 -8.99 9.19
N GLY A 224 17.68 -8.56 10.15
CA GLY A 224 17.26 -8.32 11.54
C GLY A 224 16.86 -9.58 12.26
N THR A 225 15.67 -9.56 12.83
CA THR A 225 15.12 -10.69 13.58
C THR A 225 13.83 -11.23 12.94
N PRO A 226 13.45 -12.50 13.22
CA PRO A 226 12.17 -13.05 12.78
C PRO A 226 10.95 -12.20 13.16
N ASP A 227 11.02 -11.50 14.28
CA ASP A 227 9.93 -10.73 14.87
C ASP A 227 9.90 -9.26 14.42
N ASP A 228 10.85 -8.83 13.60
CA ASP A 228 10.86 -7.46 13.09
C ASP A 228 9.57 -7.15 12.32
N PRO A 229 8.86 -6.07 12.66
CA PRO A 229 7.60 -5.74 12.03
C PRO A 229 7.79 -5.27 10.59
N VAL A 230 6.87 -5.67 9.72
CA VAL A 230 6.78 -5.21 8.33
C VAL A 230 5.38 -4.72 8.02
N ALA A 231 5.29 -3.73 7.12
CA ALA A 231 4.02 -3.15 6.72
C ALA A 231 4.04 -2.70 5.26
N PHE A 232 2.94 -2.99 4.57
CA PHE A 232 2.68 -2.56 3.19
C PHE A 232 1.17 -2.56 2.94
N ILE A 233 0.73 -2.09 1.80
CA ILE A 233 -0.66 -2.17 1.35
C ILE A 233 -0.71 -2.66 -0.10
N ASP A 234 -1.53 -3.67 -0.37
CA ASP A 234 -1.78 -4.10 -1.74
C ASP A 234 -2.49 -2.99 -2.53
N ALA A 235 -2.01 -2.71 -3.73
CA ALA A 235 -2.57 -1.69 -4.61
C ALA A 235 -4.06 -1.90 -4.88
N ARG A 236 -4.50 -3.15 -4.92
CA ARG A 236 -5.92 -3.52 -5.11
C ARG A 236 -6.75 -3.17 -3.88
N ASP A 237 -6.27 -3.49 -2.66
CA ASP A 237 -6.98 -3.18 -1.41
C ASP A 237 -7.12 -1.67 -1.22
N MET A 238 -6.03 -0.93 -1.47
CA MET A 238 -6.06 0.52 -1.42
C MET A 238 -7.03 1.11 -2.46
N SER A 239 -7.03 0.57 -3.67
CA SER A 239 -7.90 1.04 -4.77
C SER A 239 -9.36 0.84 -4.45
N GLU A 240 -9.74 -0.34 -3.98
CA GLU A 240 -11.08 -0.68 -3.56
C GLU A 240 -11.54 0.20 -2.40
N PHE A 241 -10.69 0.37 -1.40
CA PHE A 241 -10.96 1.24 -0.25
C PHE A 241 -11.22 2.69 -0.70
N MET A 242 -10.37 3.23 -1.58
CA MET A 242 -10.53 4.61 -2.06
C MET A 242 -11.84 4.82 -2.81
N VAL A 243 -12.23 3.90 -3.70
CA VAL A 243 -13.51 4.00 -4.42
C VAL A 243 -14.69 3.92 -3.45
N ARG A 244 -14.65 2.99 -2.48
CA ARG A 244 -15.70 2.90 -1.43
C ARG A 244 -15.80 4.15 -0.57
N LEU A 245 -14.68 4.78 -0.21
CA LEU A 245 -14.70 6.08 0.48
C LEU A 245 -15.39 7.17 -0.36
N CYS A 246 -15.23 7.15 -1.68
CA CYS A 246 -15.96 8.06 -2.57
C CYS A 246 -17.46 7.79 -2.56
N GLU A 247 -17.89 6.53 -2.66
CA GLU A 247 -19.29 6.10 -2.58
C GLU A 247 -19.94 6.52 -1.27
N GLN A 248 -19.20 6.39 -0.15
CA GLN A 248 -19.63 6.77 1.19
C GLN A 248 -19.61 8.29 1.45
N ARG A 249 -19.10 9.07 0.50
CA ARG A 249 -18.86 10.51 0.67
C ARG A 249 -17.97 10.82 1.88
N ALA A 250 -17.02 9.93 2.17
CA ALA A 250 -16.11 10.09 3.28
C ALA A 250 -15.24 11.34 3.15
N ALA A 251 -14.81 11.93 4.26
CA ALA A 251 -14.00 13.14 4.31
C ALA A 251 -12.82 12.98 5.30
N GLY A 252 -11.86 13.90 5.22
CA GLY A 252 -10.74 13.96 6.15
C GLY A 252 -9.53 13.16 5.69
N VAL A 253 -8.76 12.62 6.64
CA VAL A 253 -7.50 11.92 6.39
C VAL A 253 -7.61 10.47 6.84
N TYR A 254 -7.00 9.56 6.10
CA TYR A 254 -6.93 8.12 6.42
C TYR A 254 -5.52 7.60 6.22
N ASN A 255 -4.92 7.02 7.27
CA ASN A 255 -3.73 6.19 7.12
C ASN A 255 -4.13 4.88 6.45
N CYS A 256 -3.43 4.49 5.38
CA CYS A 256 -3.75 3.30 4.61
C CYS A 256 -2.52 2.40 4.52
N VAL A 257 -2.38 1.51 5.50
CA VAL A 257 -1.25 0.58 5.60
C VAL A 257 -1.71 -0.73 6.19
N GLY A 258 -1.10 -1.84 5.79
CA GLY A 258 -1.38 -3.19 6.26
C GLY A 258 -0.18 -4.09 5.99
N PRO A 259 -0.40 -5.40 5.92
CA PRO A 259 -1.59 -6.09 6.39
C PRO A 259 -1.80 -5.88 7.90
N ARG A 260 -2.83 -6.48 8.48
CA ARG A 260 -3.21 -6.27 9.90
C ARG A 260 -1.99 -6.18 10.83
N PRO A 261 -2.05 -5.39 11.92
CA PRO A 261 -0.98 -5.31 12.91
C PRO A 261 -0.49 -6.71 13.30
N GLY A 262 0.81 -6.91 13.25
CA GLY A 262 1.43 -8.18 13.63
C GLY A 262 2.09 -8.99 12.53
N LEU A 263 2.10 -8.54 11.26
CA LEU A 263 2.96 -9.19 10.27
C LEU A 263 4.42 -8.94 10.63
N THR A 264 5.17 -10.04 10.78
CA THR A 264 6.61 -10.00 11.04
C THR A 264 7.40 -10.33 9.78
N MET A 265 8.70 -10.07 9.82
CA MET A 265 9.60 -10.45 8.74
C MET A 265 9.55 -11.96 8.46
N ALA A 266 9.56 -12.82 9.51
CA ALA A 266 9.39 -14.26 9.37
C ALA A 266 8.02 -14.61 8.77
N GLY A 267 6.95 -14.00 9.27
CA GLY A 267 5.60 -14.19 8.73
C GLY A 267 5.53 -13.86 7.23
N MET A 268 6.22 -12.79 6.82
CA MET A 268 6.28 -12.39 5.41
C MET A 268 7.06 -13.41 4.56
N VAL A 269 8.30 -13.74 4.92
CA VAL A 269 9.14 -14.58 4.06
C VAL A 269 8.64 -16.03 4.00
N HIS A 270 8.16 -16.60 5.11
CA HIS A 270 7.58 -17.95 5.12
C HIS A 270 6.21 -17.98 4.44
N GLY A 271 5.39 -16.93 4.60
CA GLY A 271 4.11 -16.83 3.89
C GLY A 271 4.28 -16.69 2.38
N ILE A 272 5.30 -15.99 1.91
CA ILE A 272 5.68 -15.94 0.48
C ILE A 272 6.19 -17.32 0.03
N GLN A 273 7.05 -17.97 0.81
CA GLN A 273 7.57 -19.30 0.48
C GLN A 273 6.45 -20.33 0.30
N ALA A 274 5.42 -20.27 1.14
CA ALA A 274 4.29 -21.20 1.09
C ALA A 274 3.51 -21.16 -0.23
N VAL A 275 3.62 -20.10 -1.02
CA VAL A 275 2.99 -19.99 -2.36
C VAL A 275 3.96 -20.21 -3.51
N THR A 276 5.17 -20.64 -3.22
CA THR A 276 6.20 -21.03 -4.18
C THR A 276 6.57 -22.49 -3.95
N SER A 277 7.19 -23.16 -4.91
CA SER A 277 7.76 -24.50 -4.74
C SER A 277 9.23 -24.42 -4.31
N SER A 278 9.60 -23.41 -3.54
CA SER A 278 10.99 -23.06 -3.23
C SER A 278 11.55 -23.85 -2.04
N ASP A 279 12.81 -24.24 -2.14
CA ASP A 279 13.63 -24.81 -1.06
C ASP A 279 14.37 -23.74 -0.23
N ALA A 280 13.93 -22.49 -0.27
CA ALA A 280 14.56 -21.37 0.40
C ALA A 280 14.80 -21.62 1.91
N ARG A 281 16.00 -21.32 2.37
CA ARG A 281 16.41 -21.38 3.78
C ARG A 281 16.91 -20.02 4.21
N TYR A 282 16.38 -19.51 5.32
CA TYR A 282 16.65 -18.13 5.75
C TYR A 282 17.82 -18.09 6.74
N THR A 283 18.83 -17.30 6.40
CA THR A 283 19.90 -16.90 7.32
C THR A 283 19.61 -15.51 7.86
N TRP A 284 19.22 -15.44 9.15
CA TRP A 284 18.94 -14.17 9.82
C TRP A 284 20.25 -13.44 10.13
N VAL A 285 20.37 -12.24 9.57
CA VAL A 285 21.57 -11.41 9.70
C VAL A 285 21.25 -10.18 10.51
N ASP A 286 21.98 -10.01 11.61
CA ASP A 286 21.80 -8.92 12.56
C ASP A 286 21.85 -7.55 11.90
N ALA A 287 21.01 -6.62 12.38
CA ALA A 287 20.85 -5.29 11.80
C ALA A 287 22.15 -4.47 11.88
N ASP A 288 22.92 -4.57 12.97
CA ASP A 288 24.16 -3.81 13.12
C ASP A 288 25.23 -4.32 12.15
N PHE A 289 25.34 -5.65 12.01
CA PHE A 289 26.22 -6.24 11.01
C PHE A 289 25.89 -5.77 9.58
N LEU A 290 24.60 -5.71 9.23
CA LEU A 290 24.17 -5.22 7.92
C LEU A 290 24.57 -3.74 7.71
N LEU A 291 24.35 -2.90 8.72
CA LEU A 291 24.67 -1.48 8.67
C LEU A 291 26.19 -1.23 8.60
N GLU A 292 27.00 -1.98 9.35
CA GLU A 292 28.47 -1.95 9.26
C GLU A 292 28.97 -2.31 7.86
N ARG A 293 28.29 -3.23 7.20
CA ARG A 293 28.52 -3.62 5.81
C ARG A 293 27.90 -2.66 4.79
N LYS A 294 27.34 -1.54 5.23
CA LYS A 294 26.70 -0.53 4.38
C LYS A 294 25.55 -1.10 3.54
N VAL A 295 24.89 -2.16 4.02
CA VAL A 295 23.63 -2.64 3.42
C VAL A 295 22.52 -1.69 3.83
N ARG A 296 21.84 -1.13 2.85
CA ARG A 296 20.85 -0.08 3.07
C ARG A 296 19.48 -0.69 3.31
N PRO A 297 18.90 -0.48 4.51
CA PRO A 297 17.50 -0.85 4.74
C PRO A 297 16.57 -0.21 3.73
N TYR A 298 15.41 -0.81 3.49
CA TYR A 298 14.34 -0.32 2.62
C TYR A 298 14.66 -0.23 1.12
N SER A 299 15.92 -0.17 0.72
CA SER A 299 16.33 -0.15 -0.69
C SER A 299 17.00 -1.45 -1.13
N GLU A 300 18.02 -1.91 -0.40
CA GLU A 300 18.71 -3.19 -0.66
C GLU A 300 18.03 -4.35 0.10
N LEU A 301 17.37 -4.07 1.20
CA LEU A 301 16.50 -4.99 1.93
C LEU A 301 15.11 -4.36 2.04
N PRO A 302 14.33 -4.43 0.92
CA PRO A 302 13.06 -3.71 0.84
C PRO A 302 12.05 -4.20 1.87
N VAL A 303 11.03 -3.37 2.16
CA VAL A 303 10.00 -3.60 3.18
C VAL A 303 10.55 -3.52 4.62
N TRP A 304 11.76 -4.03 4.87
CA TRP A 304 12.37 -4.04 6.19
C TRP A 304 13.06 -2.72 6.55
N MET A 305 12.88 -2.33 7.80
CA MET A 305 13.57 -1.22 8.46
C MET A 305 13.86 -1.64 9.89
N PRO A 306 15.07 -1.46 10.44
CA PRO A 306 15.35 -1.80 11.83
C PRO A 306 14.35 -1.14 12.77
N PRO A 307 13.60 -1.90 13.61
CA PRO A 307 12.49 -1.35 14.40
C PRO A 307 12.97 -0.66 15.68
N ARG A 308 13.95 0.24 15.56
CA ARG A 308 14.58 0.97 16.67
C ARG A 308 14.89 2.43 16.31
N GLY A 309 15.16 3.25 17.33
CA GLY A 309 15.48 4.67 17.14
C GLY A 309 14.39 5.39 16.34
N ASP A 310 14.78 6.14 15.32
CA ASP A 310 13.87 6.94 14.50
C ASP A 310 12.95 6.13 13.59
N SER A 311 13.18 4.83 13.46
CA SER A 311 12.36 3.93 12.66
C SER A 311 11.50 2.96 13.49
N ALA A 312 11.49 3.07 14.81
CA ALA A 312 10.77 2.12 15.69
C ALA A 312 9.27 1.97 15.36
N GLY A 313 8.61 3.04 14.96
CA GLY A 313 7.20 3.06 14.57
C GLY A 313 6.94 2.92 13.06
N TRP A 314 7.98 2.75 12.23
CA TRP A 314 7.87 2.76 10.78
C TRP A 314 6.82 1.79 10.23
N ALA A 315 6.86 0.53 10.66
CA ALA A 315 5.92 -0.50 10.26
C ALA A 315 4.76 -0.70 11.26
N ARG A 316 4.53 0.26 12.16
CA ARG A 316 3.57 0.17 13.27
C ARG A 316 2.65 1.39 13.34
N MET A 317 2.32 1.97 12.18
CA MET A 317 1.35 3.08 12.08
C MET A 317 -0.06 2.58 12.38
N ASP A 318 -0.88 3.43 12.99
CA ASP A 318 -2.29 3.12 13.23
C ASP A 318 -3.13 3.35 11.97
N CYS A 319 -3.87 2.33 11.55
CA CYS A 319 -4.83 2.39 10.44
C CYS A 319 -6.25 2.01 10.88
N SER A 320 -6.53 2.04 12.19
CA SER A 320 -7.83 1.64 12.76
C SER A 320 -8.99 2.44 12.18
N LYS A 321 -8.78 3.74 11.90
CA LYS A 321 -9.77 4.59 11.25
C LYS A 321 -10.13 4.10 9.85
N ALA A 322 -9.13 3.70 9.06
CA ALA A 322 -9.36 3.17 7.71
C ALA A 322 -10.08 1.81 7.78
N ILE A 323 -9.70 0.93 8.71
CA ILE A 323 -10.37 -0.35 8.94
C ILE A 323 -11.83 -0.14 9.34
N ALA A 324 -12.12 0.78 10.25
CA ALA A 324 -13.48 1.13 10.65
C ALA A 324 -14.31 1.71 9.49
N ALA A 325 -13.65 2.36 8.52
CA ALA A 325 -14.26 2.87 7.30
C ALA A 325 -14.33 1.82 6.16
N GLY A 326 -13.96 0.57 6.42
CA GLY A 326 -14.11 -0.53 5.48
C GLY A 326 -12.83 -0.92 4.71
N LEU A 327 -11.64 -0.50 5.16
CA LEU A 327 -10.40 -1.05 4.61
C LEU A 327 -10.28 -2.54 4.95
N THR A 328 -10.13 -3.35 3.94
CA THR A 328 -9.89 -4.80 4.03
C THR A 328 -8.53 -5.14 3.45
N PHE A 329 -8.00 -6.31 3.79
CA PHE A 329 -6.69 -6.74 3.33
C PHE A 329 -6.79 -8.11 2.69
N ARG A 330 -6.21 -8.26 1.51
CA ARG A 330 -5.95 -9.55 0.89
C ARG A 330 -4.97 -10.35 1.74
N THR A 331 -4.97 -11.65 1.56
CA THR A 331 -3.95 -12.50 2.16
C THR A 331 -2.58 -12.19 1.56
N LEU A 332 -1.53 -12.39 2.35
CA LEU A 332 -0.15 -12.31 1.85
C LEU A 332 0.08 -13.26 0.66
N ALA A 333 -0.53 -14.45 0.71
CA ALA A 333 -0.50 -15.45 -0.35
C ALA A 333 -1.02 -14.88 -1.68
N ASP A 334 -2.17 -14.23 -1.66
CA ASP A 334 -2.79 -13.62 -2.84
C ASP A 334 -1.91 -12.47 -3.39
N THR A 335 -1.40 -11.60 -2.51
CA THR A 335 -0.52 -10.50 -2.93
C THR A 335 0.78 -11.04 -3.56
N ALA A 336 1.39 -12.06 -2.96
CA ALA A 336 2.64 -12.66 -3.45
C ALA A 336 2.43 -13.37 -4.80
N GLN A 337 1.39 -14.20 -4.92
CA GLN A 337 1.06 -14.90 -6.16
C GLN A 337 0.75 -13.92 -7.30
N ALA A 338 -0.07 -12.91 -7.05
CA ALA A 338 -0.40 -11.91 -8.06
C ALA A 338 0.84 -11.11 -8.51
N THR A 339 1.75 -10.80 -7.56
CA THR A 339 3.01 -10.11 -7.85
C THR A 339 3.93 -10.98 -8.72
N LEU A 340 4.11 -12.27 -8.38
CA LEU A 340 4.87 -13.22 -9.18
C LEU A 340 4.28 -13.39 -10.58
N ALA A 341 2.96 -13.59 -10.66
CA ALA A 341 2.29 -13.71 -11.94
C ALA A 341 2.45 -12.47 -12.82
N TYR A 342 2.45 -11.28 -12.23
CA TYR A 342 2.76 -10.05 -12.94
C TYR A 342 4.22 -10.01 -13.40
N TYR A 343 5.17 -10.35 -12.52
CA TYR A 343 6.60 -10.36 -12.82
C TYR A 343 6.94 -11.32 -13.96
N HIS A 344 6.42 -12.54 -13.96
CA HIS A 344 6.67 -13.53 -14.99
C HIS A 344 6.06 -13.19 -16.37
N ARG A 345 5.08 -12.31 -16.41
CA ARG A 345 4.56 -11.76 -17.68
C ARG A 345 5.38 -10.61 -18.24
N GLN A 346 6.36 -10.10 -17.51
CA GLN A 346 7.23 -9.02 -18.03
C GLN A 346 8.21 -9.56 -19.07
N PRO A 347 8.70 -8.69 -19.99
CA PRO A 347 9.74 -9.08 -20.92
C PRO A 347 10.99 -9.61 -20.22
N PRO A 348 11.75 -10.54 -20.84
CA PRO A 348 12.95 -11.11 -20.23
C PRO A 348 13.95 -10.07 -19.73
N GLU A 349 14.14 -8.98 -20.46
CA GLU A 349 15.05 -7.88 -20.09
C GLU A 349 14.61 -7.22 -18.77
N ARG A 350 13.29 -7.14 -18.54
CA ARG A 350 12.74 -6.59 -17.29
C ARG A 350 12.85 -7.57 -16.13
N GLN A 351 12.80 -8.88 -16.41
CA GLN A 351 12.98 -9.93 -15.40
C GLN A 351 14.46 -10.11 -15.01
N ALA A 352 15.40 -9.77 -15.90
CA ALA A 352 16.84 -9.97 -15.66
C ALA A 352 17.38 -9.15 -14.50
N THR A 353 16.79 -7.98 -14.20
CA THR A 353 17.30 -7.07 -13.18
C THR A 353 16.16 -6.43 -12.38
N LEU A 354 16.14 -6.71 -11.08
CA LEU A 354 15.26 -6.02 -10.12
C LEU A 354 15.83 -4.63 -9.81
N ARG A 355 14.95 -3.66 -9.62
CA ARG A 355 15.31 -2.26 -9.29
C ARG A 355 15.56 -2.04 -7.80
N ALA A 356 15.13 -2.97 -6.97
CA ALA A 356 15.34 -2.96 -5.52
C ALA A 356 15.82 -4.33 -5.08
N GLY A 357 16.38 -4.41 -3.89
CA GLY A 357 16.91 -5.62 -3.31
C GLY A 357 18.42 -5.75 -3.48
N LEU A 358 19.00 -6.74 -2.80
CA LEU A 358 20.42 -7.06 -2.95
C LEU A 358 20.66 -7.79 -4.27
N PRO A 359 21.63 -7.35 -5.07
CA PRO A 359 22.15 -8.18 -6.18
C PRO A 359 22.64 -9.52 -5.66
N PRO A 360 22.52 -10.63 -6.43
CA PRO A 360 22.89 -11.97 -5.97
C PRO A 360 24.34 -12.06 -5.47
N GLU A 361 25.29 -11.43 -6.16
CA GLU A 361 26.70 -11.39 -5.76
C GLU A 361 26.89 -10.68 -4.41
N ARG A 362 26.20 -9.56 -4.23
CA ARG A 362 26.27 -8.79 -2.98
C ARG A 362 25.63 -9.55 -1.81
N GLU A 363 24.54 -10.26 -2.05
CA GLU A 363 23.90 -11.13 -1.04
C GLU A 363 24.87 -12.25 -0.62
N ALA A 364 25.50 -12.93 -1.59
CA ALA A 364 26.49 -13.99 -1.32
C ALA A 364 27.69 -13.48 -0.51
N ASP A 365 28.22 -12.30 -0.82
CA ASP A 365 29.33 -11.68 -0.09
C ASP A 365 28.96 -11.39 1.37
N VAL A 366 27.75 -10.87 1.61
CA VAL A 366 27.27 -10.56 2.96
C VAL A 366 27.06 -11.85 3.75
N LEU A 367 26.47 -12.89 3.16
CA LEU A 367 26.28 -14.20 3.79
C LEU A 367 27.60 -14.88 4.13
N ALA A 368 28.56 -14.91 3.19
CA ALA A 368 29.88 -15.46 3.44
C ALA A 368 30.59 -14.77 4.62
N ALA A 369 30.52 -13.46 4.66
CA ALA A 369 31.08 -12.69 5.76
C ALA A 369 30.35 -12.91 7.09
N TRP A 370 29.04 -13.14 7.05
CA TRP A 370 28.24 -13.47 8.22
C TRP A 370 28.63 -14.83 8.80
N HIS A 371 28.83 -15.83 7.96
CA HIS A 371 29.28 -17.16 8.38
C HIS A 371 30.72 -17.18 8.89
N ALA A 372 31.60 -16.35 8.37
CA ALA A 372 33.00 -16.28 8.78
C ALA A 372 33.26 -15.52 10.09
N ARG A 373 32.21 -14.90 10.71
CA ARG A 373 32.40 -14.17 11.98
C ARG A 373 32.73 -15.11 13.14
N PRO A 374 33.53 -14.69 14.12
CA PRO A 374 33.71 -15.41 15.38
C PRO A 374 32.34 -15.57 16.08
N ARG A 375 32.08 -16.73 16.62
CA ARG A 375 30.87 -17.03 17.39
C ARG A 375 30.99 -16.48 18.81
#